data_ea1dbbae4ea89d50eeb9dd48d2baca21
#
_entry.id   ea1dbbae4ea89d50eeb9dd48d2baca21
#
_cell.length_a   1.000
_cell.length_b   1.000
_cell.length_c   1.000
_cell.angle_alpha   90.00
_cell.angle_beta   90.00
_cell.angle_gamma   90.00
#
_symmetry.space_group_name_H-M   'P 1'
#
loop_
_entity.id
_entity.type
_entity.pdbx_description
1 polymer ?
#
loop_
_entity_poly.entity_id
_entity_poly.type
_entity_poly.pdbx_seq_one_letter_code
_entity_poly.pdbx_strand_id
1 'polypeptide(L)'
;MGKKSARMHRFFALFSTSRGLLLHYAFVVPRKSLFLFLVVGTIWGTPYFFIEIALEHFDTTSLVFARVFLGALILMPIVLAKGMLRATLKVWPAVLAFSALEMIGPWFLIPEAQKDISSSLASLLITTVPFIAAFVVGLMGDKAAWHPLTVLGLVIGLAGVVSLVGIDAFSGVTPLAPIFMMLAAAVGYALAPIVANRMPHEVPTL
;
A
#
# COMPACT_ATOMS: atom_id res chain seq x y z
N MET A 1 29.77 -47.76 -5.46
CA MET A 1 28.45 -47.35 -4.92
C MET A 1 28.52 -46.15 -3.91
N GLY A 2 29.58 -45.37 -3.84
CA GLY A 2 29.79 -44.40 -2.74
C GLY A 2 29.56 -42.89 -3.04
N LYS A 3 29.59 -42.45 -4.28
CA LYS A 3 29.53 -41.00 -4.61
C LYS A 3 28.12 -40.39 -4.73
N LYS A 4 27.10 -41.20 -5.07
CA LYS A 4 25.69 -40.70 -5.14
C LYS A 4 25.06 -40.53 -3.77
N SER A 5 25.39 -41.38 -2.79
CA SER A 5 24.87 -41.30 -1.41
C SER A 5 25.39 -40.03 -0.68
N ALA A 6 26.68 -39.71 -0.84
CA ALA A 6 27.27 -38.52 -0.21
C ALA A 6 26.72 -37.19 -0.75
N ARG A 7 26.31 -37.16 -2.03
CA ARG A 7 25.71 -35.96 -2.64
C ARG A 7 24.28 -35.74 -2.15
N MET A 8 23.54 -36.79 -1.96
CA MET A 8 22.17 -36.76 -1.43
C MET A 8 22.13 -36.34 0.05
N HIS A 9 23.10 -36.84 0.86
CA HIS A 9 23.23 -36.41 2.27
C HIS A 9 23.61 -34.91 2.40
N ARG A 10 24.46 -34.36 1.53
CA ARG A 10 24.75 -32.93 1.51
C ARG A 10 23.57 -32.08 1.07
N PHE A 11 22.78 -32.56 0.12
CA PHE A 11 21.55 -31.88 -0.32
C PHE A 11 20.50 -31.84 0.81
N PHE A 12 20.28 -32.94 1.51
CA PHE A 12 19.38 -32.99 2.67
C PHE A 12 19.88 -32.16 3.88
N ALA A 13 21.20 -32.13 4.11
CA ALA A 13 21.79 -31.31 5.17
C ALA A 13 21.61 -29.80 4.87
N LEU A 14 21.80 -29.36 3.62
CA LEU A 14 21.56 -27.97 3.19
C LEU A 14 20.07 -27.61 3.33
N PHE A 15 19.15 -28.50 3.02
CA PHE A 15 17.70 -28.27 3.15
C PHE A 15 17.25 -28.22 4.62
N SER A 16 17.85 -29.06 5.48
CA SER A 16 17.60 -29.06 6.93
C SER A 16 18.11 -27.79 7.60
N THR A 17 19.30 -27.31 7.20
CA THR A 17 19.91 -26.09 7.73
C THR A 17 19.13 -24.84 7.27
N SER A 18 18.67 -24.84 6.01
CA SER A 18 17.86 -23.74 5.47
C SER A 18 16.48 -23.64 6.14
N ARG A 19 15.83 -24.77 6.46
CA ARG A 19 14.57 -24.77 7.20
C ARG A 19 14.73 -24.28 8.63
N GLY A 20 15.80 -24.67 9.32
CA GLY A 20 16.13 -24.17 10.66
C GLY A 20 16.41 -22.65 10.65
N LEU A 21 17.15 -22.17 9.67
CA LEU A 21 17.41 -20.75 9.47
C LEU A 21 16.14 -19.95 9.15
N LEU A 22 15.32 -20.44 8.23
CA LEU A 22 14.05 -19.79 7.86
C LEU A 22 13.07 -19.74 9.03
N LEU A 23 12.96 -20.80 9.82
CA LEU A 23 12.14 -20.83 11.04
C LEU A 23 12.71 -19.90 12.11
N HIS A 24 14.03 -19.79 12.25
CA HIS A 24 14.67 -18.87 13.19
C HIS A 24 14.46 -17.41 12.79
N TYR A 25 14.55 -17.07 11.49
CA TYR A 25 14.24 -15.74 10.98
C TYR A 25 12.75 -15.41 11.00
N ALA A 26 11.88 -16.37 10.85
CA ALA A 26 10.42 -16.16 10.89
C ALA A 26 9.88 -15.90 12.31
N PHE A 27 10.60 -16.30 13.37
CA PHE A 27 10.13 -16.16 14.76
C PHE A 27 10.80 -15.06 15.57
N VAL A 28 11.90 -14.48 15.11
CA VAL A 28 12.59 -13.40 15.82
C VAL A 28 12.44 -12.09 15.06
N VAL A 29 11.28 -11.47 15.19
CA VAL A 29 11.11 -10.07 14.75
C VAL A 29 11.93 -9.19 15.69
N PRO A 30 12.97 -8.48 15.21
CA PRO A 30 13.74 -7.57 16.05
C PRO A 30 12.81 -6.54 16.71
N ARG A 31 12.99 -6.25 17.99
CA ARG A 31 12.15 -5.28 18.71
C ARG A 31 12.07 -3.92 17.99
N LYS A 32 13.16 -3.51 17.33
CA LYS A 32 13.19 -2.30 16.50
C LYS A 32 12.22 -2.38 15.31
N SER A 33 12.16 -3.53 14.63
CA SER A 33 11.24 -3.74 13.49
C SER A 33 9.79 -3.76 13.95
N LEU A 34 9.50 -4.38 15.10
CA LEU A 34 8.17 -4.36 15.69
C LEU A 34 7.75 -2.93 16.09
N PHE A 35 8.65 -2.19 16.73
CA PHE A 35 8.40 -0.79 17.09
C PHE A 35 8.13 0.06 15.85
N LEU A 36 8.97 -0.03 14.82
CA LEU A 36 8.77 0.69 13.55
C LEU A 36 7.47 0.29 12.87
N PHE A 37 7.10 -1.00 12.88
CA PHE A 37 5.83 -1.48 12.34
C PHE A 37 4.63 -0.84 13.06
N LEU A 38 4.65 -0.82 14.39
CA LEU A 38 3.59 -0.19 15.18
C LEU A 38 3.49 1.32 14.93
N VAL A 39 4.63 2.01 14.88
CA VAL A 39 4.67 3.45 14.59
C VAL A 39 4.12 3.75 13.20
N VAL A 40 4.59 3.05 12.18
CA VAL A 40 4.11 3.23 10.81
C VAL A 40 2.63 2.86 10.70
N GLY A 41 2.20 1.74 11.30
CA GLY A 41 0.79 1.34 11.31
C GLY A 41 -0.12 2.38 11.96
N THR A 42 0.31 2.97 13.07
CA THR A 42 -0.43 4.07 13.72
C THR A 42 -0.50 5.31 12.84
N ILE A 43 0.63 5.73 12.26
CA ILE A 43 0.69 6.91 11.37
C ILE A 43 -0.23 6.71 10.15
N TRP A 44 -0.27 5.52 9.56
CA TRP A 44 -1.06 5.24 8.37
C TRP A 44 -2.54 4.96 8.67
N GLY A 45 -2.86 4.44 9.84
CA GLY A 45 -4.26 4.23 10.27
C GLY A 45 -4.98 5.50 10.70
N THR A 46 -4.26 6.43 11.30
CA THR A 46 -4.79 7.67 11.86
C THR A 46 -5.53 8.59 10.86
N PRO A 47 -5.11 8.75 9.60
CA PRO A 47 -5.77 9.64 8.63
C PRO A 47 -7.26 9.34 8.41
N TYR A 48 -7.69 8.09 8.40
CA TYR A 48 -9.09 7.73 8.16
C TYR A 48 -10.00 8.25 9.27
N PHE A 49 -9.55 8.15 10.50
CA PHE A 49 -10.25 8.70 11.67
C PHE A 49 -10.32 10.23 11.63
N PHE A 50 -9.22 10.90 11.30
CA PHE A 50 -9.24 12.38 11.20
C PHE A 50 -10.02 12.89 9.99
N ILE A 51 -10.08 12.14 8.89
CA ILE A 51 -10.93 12.48 7.74
C ILE A 51 -12.40 12.46 8.15
N GLU A 52 -12.84 11.43 8.89
CA GLU A 52 -14.23 11.31 9.39
C GLU A 52 -14.60 12.52 10.25
N ILE A 53 -13.77 12.88 11.23
CA ILE A 53 -14.02 14.08 12.08
C ILE A 53 -14.00 15.38 11.24
N ALA A 54 -13.07 15.50 10.29
CA ALA A 54 -12.97 16.71 9.49
C ALA A 54 -14.18 16.90 8.56
N LEU A 55 -14.77 15.82 8.08
CA LEU A 55 -15.95 15.86 7.20
C LEU A 55 -17.23 16.36 7.94
N GLU A 56 -17.23 16.39 9.27
CA GLU A 56 -18.31 17.02 10.03
C GLU A 56 -18.36 18.55 9.83
N HIS A 57 -17.21 19.17 9.46
CA HIS A 57 -17.08 20.63 9.39
C HIS A 57 -16.59 21.14 8.04
N PHE A 58 -15.98 20.29 7.23
CA PHE A 58 -15.39 20.64 5.94
C PHE A 58 -15.93 19.73 4.82
N ASP A 59 -16.11 20.29 3.65
CA ASP A 59 -16.36 19.50 2.45
C ASP A 59 -15.07 18.82 1.95
N THR A 60 -15.23 17.79 1.11
CA THR A 60 -14.12 17.02 0.55
C THR A 60 -13.06 17.90 -0.12
N THR A 61 -13.51 18.90 -0.91
CA THR A 61 -12.60 19.79 -1.66
C THR A 61 -11.75 20.63 -0.74
N SER A 62 -12.35 21.26 0.28
CA SER A 62 -11.65 22.06 1.29
C SER A 62 -10.66 21.23 2.08
N LEU A 63 -11.05 20.00 2.46
CA LEU A 63 -10.18 19.08 3.18
C LEU A 63 -8.96 18.67 2.34
N VAL A 64 -9.16 18.29 1.09
CA VAL A 64 -8.07 17.92 0.18
C VAL A 64 -7.16 19.12 -0.10
N PHE A 65 -7.75 20.29 -0.36
CA PHE A 65 -6.98 21.52 -0.56
C PHE A 65 -6.11 21.85 0.66
N ALA A 66 -6.66 21.83 1.86
CA ALA A 66 -5.91 22.10 3.09
C ALA A 66 -4.73 21.13 3.27
N ARG A 67 -4.94 19.82 3.04
CA ARG A 67 -3.88 18.80 3.13
C ARG A 67 -2.76 19.05 2.12
N VAL A 68 -3.11 19.31 0.84
CA VAL A 68 -2.13 19.58 -0.22
C VAL A 68 -1.40 20.88 0.05
N PHE A 69 -2.12 21.94 0.45
CA PHE A 69 -1.55 23.25 0.74
C PHE A 69 -0.57 23.20 1.92
N LEU A 70 -0.93 22.58 3.03
CA LEU A 70 -0.05 22.44 4.18
C LEU A 70 1.19 21.59 3.85
N GLY A 71 1.00 20.49 3.12
CA GLY A 71 2.12 19.68 2.63
C GLY A 71 3.07 20.47 1.72
N ALA A 72 2.52 21.21 0.79
CA ALA A 72 3.30 22.09 -0.10
C ALA A 72 4.03 23.21 0.67
N LEU A 73 3.36 23.82 1.65
CA LEU A 73 3.96 24.89 2.48
C LEU A 73 5.20 24.42 3.23
N ILE A 74 5.19 23.17 3.70
CA ILE A 74 6.31 22.55 4.43
C ILE A 74 7.40 22.07 3.48
N LEU A 75 7.03 21.42 2.38
CA LEU A 75 7.99 20.75 1.50
C LEU A 75 8.59 21.68 0.44
N MET A 76 7.85 22.67 -0.04
CA MET A 76 8.32 23.56 -1.09
C MET A 76 9.61 24.35 -0.72
N PRO A 77 9.76 24.92 0.48
CA PRO A 77 11.00 25.55 0.89
C PRO A 77 12.20 24.60 0.82
N ILE A 78 12.02 23.32 1.21
CA ILE A 78 13.07 22.31 1.18
C ILE A 78 13.47 21.99 -0.27
N VAL A 79 12.48 21.80 -1.15
CA VAL A 79 12.69 21.53 -2.58
C VAL A 79 13.43 22.69 -3.27
N LEU A 80 13.05 23.94 -2.93
CA LEU A 80 13.70 25.14 -3.45
C LEU A 80 15.15 25.27 -2.94
N ALA A 81 15.37 25.09 -1.64
CA ALA A 81 16.70 25.17 -1.02
C ALA A 81 17.67 24.11 -1.57
N LYS A 82 17.16 22.91 -1.89
CA LYS A 82 17.95 21.83 -2.51
C LYS A 82 18.09 21.96 -4.03
N GLY A 83 17.47 22.94 -4.67
CA GLY A 83 17.53 23.13 -6.13
C GLY A 83 16.86 22.03 -6.95
N MET A 84 15.99 21.21 -6.32
CA MET A 84 15.40 20.01 -6.94
C MET A 84 14.28 20.33 -7.92
N LEU A 85 13.72 21.54 -7.89
CA LEU A 85 12.56 21.93 -8.69
C LEU A 85 12.78 21.75 -10.20
N ARG A 86 13.95 22.16 -10.71
CA ARG A 86 14.26 22.05 -12.15
C ARG A 86 14.33 20.59 -12.62
N ALA A 87 14.89 19.72 -11.81
CA ALA A 87 14.99 18.28 -12.12
C ALA A 87 13.58 17.65 -12.13
N THR A 88 12.75 17.96 -11.14
CA THR A 88 11.36 17.50 -11.03
C THR A 88 10.51 17.97 -12.22
N LEU A 89 10.67 19.25 -12.62
CA LEU A 89 9.93 19.81 -13.76
C LEU A 89 10.31 19.18 -15.11
N LYS A 90 11.52 18.63 -15.27
CA LYS A 90 11.90 17.90 -16.50
C LYS A 90 11.10 16.62 -16.70
N VAL A 91 10.66 16.01 -15.64
CA VAL A 91 9.91 14.74 -15.63
C VAL A 91 8.45 14.92 -15.20
N TRP A 92 7.92 16.15 -15.38
CA TRP A 92 6.58 16.53 -14.94
C TRP A 92 5.45 15.54 -15.35
N PRO A 93 5.46 14.89 -16.54
CA PRO A 93 4.39 13.98 -16.88
C PRO A 93 4.37 12.75 -15.97
N ALA A 94 5.55 12.24 -15.61
CA ALA A 94 5.68 11.10 -14.70
C ALA A 94 5.28 11.49 -13.26
N VAL A 95 5.69 12.69 -12.82
CA VAL A 95 5.27 13.25 -11.52
C VAL A 95 3.77 13.45 -11.48
N LEU A 96 3.16 13.97 -12.55
CA LEU A 96 1.71 14.15 -12.64
C LEU A 96 0.97 12.79 -12.60
N ALA A 97 1.44 11.82 -13.36
CA ALA A 97 0.86 10.47 -13.34
C ALA A 97 0.93 9.83 -11.95
N PHE A 98 2.09 9.91 -11.29
CA PHE A 98 2.25 9.45 -9.91
C PHE A 98 1.31 10.19 -8.96
N SER A 99 1.27 11.54 -9.02
CA SER A 99 0.42 12.35 -8.16
C SER A 99 -1.06 12.09 -8.39
N ALA A 100 -1.48 11.82 -9.62
CA ALA A 100 -2.85 11.48 -9.95
C ALA A 100 -3.27 10.16 -9.30
N LEU A 101 -2.38 9.16 -9.32
CA LEU A 101 -2.63 7.84 -8.76
C LEU A 101 -2.49 7.79 -7.22
N GLU A 102 -1.53 8.51 -6.66
CA GLU A 102 -1.19 8.46 -5.23
C GLU A 102 -1.96 9.49 -4.40
N MET A 103 -2.23 10.67 -4.98
CA MET A 103 -2.81 11.78 -4.23
C MET A 103 -4.15 12.24 -4.79
N ILE A 104 -4.20 12.73 -6.05
CA ILE A 104 -5.39 13.41 -6.57
C ILE A 104 -6.60 12.47 -6.52
N GLY A 105 -6.49 11.28 -7.13
CA GLY A 105 -7.58 10.30 -7.13
C GLY A 105 -7.97 9.84 -5.72
N PRO A 106 -7.07 9.17 -4.98
CA PRO A 106 -7.40 8.62 -3.66
C PRO A 106 -7.82 9.67 -2.64
N TRP A 107 -7.20 10.86 -2.64
CA TRP A 107 -7.50 11.89 -1.63
C TRP A 107 -8.86 12.57 -1.85
N PHE A 108 -9.44 12.48 -3.05
CA PHE A 108 -10.83 12.85 -3.29
C PHE A 108 -11.79 11.68 -3.06
N LEU A 109 -11.43 10.48 -3.55
CA LEU A 109 -12.32 9.31 -3.46
C LEU A 109 -12.52 8.82 -2.03
N ILE A 110 -11.48 8.83 -1.19
CA ILE A 110 -11.56 8.34 0.18
C ILE A 110 -12.47 9.21 1.05
N PRO A 111 -12.28 10.55 1.16
CA PRO A 111 -13.19 11.38 1.93
C PRO A 111 -14.61 11.38 1.37
N GLU A 112 -14.78 11.33 0.04
CA GLU A 112 -16.11 11.26 -0.54
C GLU A 112 -16.82 9.97 -0.16
N ALA A 113 -16.13 8.84 -0.18
CA ALA A 113 -16.68 7.56 0.28
C ALA A 113 -17.01 7.59 1.78
N GLN A 114 -16.18 8.24 2.61
CA GLN A 114 -16.36 8.30 4.06
C GLN A 114 -17.56 9.18 4.50
N LYS A 115 -18.24 9.86 3.60
CA LYS A 115 -19.53 10.48 3.91
C LYS A 115 -20.64 9.46 4.16
N ASP A 116 -20.50 8.27 3.57
CA ASP A 116 -21.54 7.22 3.59
C ASP A 116 -21.06 5.93 4.26
N ILE A 117 -19.76 5.81 4.56
CA ILE A 117 -19.17 4.65 5.25
C ILE A 117 -18.24 5.09 6.39
N SER A 118 -18.12 4.24 7.42
CA SER A 118 -17.23 4.52 8.56
C SER A 118 -15.75 4.48 8.17
N SER A 119 -14.91 5.18 8.95
CA SER A 119 -13.45 5.13 8.84
C SER A 119 -12.89 3.71 8.96
N SER A 120 -13.51 2.88 9.79
CA SER A 120 -13.16 1.47 9.96
C SER A 120 -13.34 0.68 8.65
N LEU A 121 -14.50 0.84 7.98
CA LEU A 121 -14.77 0.17 6.71
C LEU A 121 -13.87 0.72 5.60
N ALA A 122 -13.66 2.04 5.56
CA ALA A 122 -12.76 2.67 4.60
C ALA A 122 -11.32 2.15 4.75
N SER A 123 -10.78 2.13 5.97
CA SER A 123 -9.43 1.61 6.23
C SER A 123 -9.30 0.13 5.87
N LEU A 124 -10.35 -0.67 6.13
CA LEU A 124 -10.37 -2.08 5.76
C LEU A 124 -10.34 -2.29 4.24
N LEU A 125 -11.14 -1.51 3.49
CA LEU A 125 -11.17 -1.60 2.02
C LEU A 125 -9.80 -1.24 1.40
N ILE A 126 -9.07 -0.28 1.97
CA ILE A 126 -7.70 0.05 1.51
C ILE A 126 -6.71 -1.09 1.75
N THR A 127 -6.94 -2.00 2.67
CA THR A 127 -6.08 -3.18 2.83
C THR A 127 -6.08 -4.10 1.61
N THR A 128 -6.95 -3.86 0.63
CA THR A 128 -6.92 -4.55 -0.67
C THR A 128 -5.75 -4.12 -1.57
N VAL A 129 -5.07 -3.00 -1.30
CA VAL A 129 -3.92 -2.50 -2.08
C VAL A 129 -2.85 -3.57 -2.36
N PRO A 130 -2.36 -4.35 -1.38
CA PRO A 130 -1.36 -5.39 -1.64
C PRO A 130 -1.84 -6.47 -2.59
N PHE A 131 -3.15 -6.81 -2.58
CA PHE A 131 -3.73 -7.81 -3.49
C PHE A 131 -3.71 -7.31 -4.93
N ILE A 132 -4.16 -6.06 -5.13
CA ILE A 132 -4.16 -5.41 -6.44
C ILE A 132 -2.72 -5.26 -6.94
N ALA A 133 -1.80 -4.80 -6.09
CA ALA A 133 -0.39 -4.66 -6.43
C ALA A 133 0.25 -5.99 -6.84
N ALA A 134 0.06 -7.06 -6.06
CA ALA A 134 0.56 -8.39 -6.39
C ALA A 134 -0.01 -8.92 -7.71
N PHE A 135 -1.31 -8.73 -7.94
CA PHE A 135 -1.95 -9.13 -9.18
C PHE A 135 -1.36 -8.39 -10.39
N VAL A 136 -1.23 -7.06 -10.30
CA VAL A 136 -0.67 -6.24 -11.40
C VAL A 136 0.79 -6.60 -11.68
N VAL A 137 1.63 -6.71 -10.63
CA VAL A 137 3.05 -7.07 -10.77
C VAL A 137 3.20 -8.48 -11.33
N GLY A 138 2.32 -9.41 -10.91
CA GLY A 138 2.25 -10.76 -11.47
C GLY A 138 1.91 -10.78 -12.95
N LEU A 139 0.95 -9.95 -13.41
CA LEU A 139 0.62 -9.78 -14.83
C LEU A 139 1.80 -9.15 -15.63
N MET A 140 2.64 -8.35 -14.96
CA MET A 140 3.84 -7.78 -15.55
C MET A 140 5.01 -8.79 -15.68
N GLY A 141 4.81 -10.04 -15.24
CA GLY A 141 5.75 -11.14 -15.40
C GLY A 141 6.59 -11.48 -14.18
N ASP A 142 6.34 -10.87 -13.02
CA ASP A 142 7.02 -11.26 -11.79
C ASP A 142 6.44 -12.59 -11.26
N LYS A 143 7.25 -13.64 -11.40
CA LYS A 143 6.88 -14.99 -10.95
C LYS A 143 6.75 -15.10 -9.42
N ALA A 144 7.38 -14.21 -8.65
CA ALA A 144 7.27 -14.23 -7.18
C ALA A 144 5.86 -13.89 -6.71
N ALA A 145 5.12 -13.07 -7.46
CA ALA A 145 3.72 -12.75 -7.18
C ALA A 145 2.81 -14.01 -7.23
N TRP A 146 3.15 -14.98 -8.08
CA TRP A 146 2.41 -16.24 -8.24
C TRP A 146 2.97 -17.39 -7.41
N HIS A 147 3.92 -17.13 -6.50
CA HIS A 147 4.42 -18.18 -5.61
C HIS A 147 3.29 -18.72 -4.72
N PRO A 148 3.14 -20.03 -4.53
CA PRO A 148 2.01 -20.62 -3.79
C PRO A 148 1.77 -20.02 -2.41
N LEU A 149 2.82 -19.70 -1.66
CA LEU A 149 2.70 -19.04 -0.35
C LEU A 149 2.20 -17.60 -0.44
N THR A 150 2.57 -16.87 -1.48
CA THR A 150 2.06 -15.51 -1.75
C THR A 150 0.58 -15.57 -2.05
N VAL A 151 0.18 -16.45 -2.99
CA VAL A 151 -1.22 -16.65 -3.36
C VAL A 151 -2.06 -17.10 -2.16
N LEU A 152 -1.57 -18.05 -1.36
CA LEU A 152 -2.25 -18.50 -0.14
C LEU A 152 -2.46 -17.34 0.85
N GLY A 153 -1.42 -16.55 1.11
CA GLY A 153 -1.51 -15.37 1.98
C GLY A 153 -2.53 -14.34 1.48
N LEU A 154 -2.51 -14.08 0.16
CA LEU A 154 -3.48 -13.20 -0.48
C LEU A 154 -4.92 -13.72 -0.32
N VAL A 155 -5.16 -15.01 -0.60
CA VAL A 155 -6.50 -15.63 -0.46
C VAL A 155 -7.00 -15.55 0.98
N ILE A 156 -6.17 -15.89 1.96
CA ILE A 156 -6.54 -15.80 3.39
C ILE A 156 -6.84 -14.36 3.78
N GLY A 157 -6.00 -13.40 3.37
CA GLY A 157 -6.20 -11.98 3.65
C GLY A 157 -7.49 -11.45 3.00
N LEU A 158 -7.73 -11.78 1.72
CA LEU A 158 -8.96 -11.39 1.04
C LEU A 158 -10.21 -12.01 1.70
N ALA A 159 -10.16 -13.26 2.09
CA ALA A 159 -11.25 -13.91 2.83
C ALA A 159 -11.52 -13.17 4.15
N GLY A 160 -10.48 -12.71 4.86
CA GLY A 160 -10.63 -11.86 6.04
C GLY A 160 -11.35 -10.55 5.75
N VAL A 161 -10.94 -9.83 4.69
CA VAL A 161 -11.59 -8.59 4.26
C VAL A 161 -13.05 -8.84 3.88
N VAL A 162 -13.33 -9.87 3.07
CA VAL A 162 -14.70 -10.23 2.66
C VAL A 162 -15.56 -10.63 3.86
N SER A 163 -15.00 -11.33 4.84
CA SER A 163 -15.73 -11.72 6.05
C SER A 163 -16.15 -10.51 6.89
N LEU A 164 -15.33 -9.46 6.92
CA LEU A 164 -15.62 -8.24 7.67
C LEU A 164 -16.53 -7.29 6.89
N VAL A 165 -16.25 -7.07 5.62
CA VAL A 165 -17.05 -6.18 4.74
C VAL A 165 -18.38 -6.85 4.36
N GLY A 166 -18.38 -8.17 4.14
CA GLY A 166 -19.51 -8.92 3.64
C GLY A 166 -20.72 -8.87 4.57
N ILE A 167 -20.51 -8.86 5.87
CA ILE A 167 -21.59 -8.80 6.85
C ILE A 167 -22.34 -7.45 6.74
N ASP A 168 -21.62 -6.35 6.60
CA ASP A 168 -22.21 -5.01 6.49
C ASP A 168 -22.74 -4.72 5.08
N ALA A 169 -22.03 -5.16 4.03
CA ALA A 169 -22.44 -4.95 2.65
C ALA A 169 -23.69 -5.79 2.27
N PHE A 170 -23.80 -7.02 2.77
CA PHE A 170 -24.97 -7.88 2.52
C PHE A 170 -26.18 -7.53 3.38
N SER A 171 -26.03 -6.75 4.44
CA SER A 171 -27.16 -6.23 5.22
C SER A 171 -28.03 -5.22 4.45
N GLY A 172 -27.60 -4.81 3.25
CA GLY A 172 -28.32 -3.86 2.39
C GLY A 172 -28.27 -2.40 2.89
N VAL A 173 -27.51 -2.13 3.95
CA VAL A 173 -27.41 -0.81 4.58
C VAL A 173 -26.30 0.03 3.93
N THR A 174 -25.24 -0.61 3.42
CA THR A 174 -24.08 0.12 2.84
C THR A 174 -24.27 0.35 1.34
N PRO A 175 -24.26 1.60 0.85
CA PRO A 175 -24.32 1.90 -0.59
C PRO A 175 -23.10 1.30 -1.32
N LEU A 176 -23.29 0.85 -2.56
CA LEU A 176 -22.18 0.28 -3.35
C LEU A 176 -21.20 1.33 -3.87
N ALA A 177 -21.67 2.57 -4.10
CA ALA A 177 -20.84 3.64 -4.66
C ALA A 177 -19.59 3.95 -3.81
N PRO A 178 -19.68 4.14 -2.49
CA PRO A 178 -18.50 4.32 -1.63
C PRO A 178 -17.52 3.15 -1.67
N ILE A 179 -18.01 1.90 -1.77
CA ILE A 179 -17.15 0.71 -1.90
C ILE A 179 -16.33 0.79 -3.19
N PHE A 180 -16.98 1.12 -4.32
CA PHE A 180 -16.28 1.29 -5.60
C PHE A 180 -15.27 2.46 -5.57
N MET A 181 -15.60 3.57 -4.90
CA MET A 181 -14.67 4.69 -4.70
C MET A 181 -13.42 4.25 -3.93
N MET A 182 -13.59 3.49 -2.85
CA MET A 182 -12.48 2.95 -2.07
C MET A 182 -11.62 1.96 -2.85
N LEU A 183 -12.23 1.07 -3.64
CA LEU A 183 -11.50 0.14 -4.50
C LEU A 183 -10.75 0.88 -5.62
N ALA A 184 -11.34 1.93 -6.20
CA ALA A 184 -10.65 2.77 -7.19
C ALA A 184 -9.46 3.51 -6.57
N ALA A 185 -9.59 4.01 -5.34
CA ALA A 185 -8.47 4.57 -4.58
C ALA A 185 -7.37 3.53 -4.33
N ALA A 186 -7.75 2.29 -3.96
CA ALA A 186 -6.82 1.19 -3.76
C ALA A 186 -6.06 0.81 -5.05
N VAL A 187 -6.73 0.83 -6.21
CA VAL A 187 -6.08 0.67 -7.52
C VAL A 187 -5.05 1.78 -7.76
N GLY A 188 -5.40 3.04 -7.47
CA GLY A 188 -4.48 4.16 -7.56
C GLY A 188 -3.21 3.91 -6.74
N TYR A 189 -3.36 3.61 -5.45
CA TYR A 189 -2.24 3.29 -4.55
C TYR A 189 -1.41 2.07 -4.99
N ALA A 190 -2.04 1.06 -5.57
CA ALA A 190 -1.32 -0.10 -6.08
C ALA A 190 -0.48 0.22 -7.34
N LEU A 191 -0.96 1.11 -8.20
CA LEU A 191 -0.29 1.49 -9.44
C LEU A 191 0.77 2.57 -9.25
N ALA A 192 0.61 3.47 -8.30
CA ALA A 192 1.52 4.61 -8.08
C ALA A 192 2.99 4.19 -7.87
N PRO A 193 3.35 3.19 -7.01
CA PRO A 193 4.72 2.71 -6.87
C PRO A 193 5.28 2.11 -8.18
N ILE A 194 4.43 1.49 -8.99
CA ILE A 194 4.84 0.92 -10.29
C ILE A 194 5.24 2.02 -11.26
N VAL A 195 4.49 3.13 -11.27
CA VAL A 195 4.83 4.33 -12.06
C VAL A 195 6.10 4.96 -11.52
N ALA A 196 6.22 5.11 -10.19
CA ALA A 196 7.41 5.67 -9.55
C ALA A 196 8.69 4.90 -9.91
N ASN A 197 8.63 3.55 -9.89
CA ASN A 197 9.77 2.70 -10.25
C ASN A 197 10.19 2.81 -11.74
N ARG A 198 9.33 3.34 -12.60
CA ARG A 198 9.64 3.61 -14.01
C ARG A 198 10.10 5.04 -14.28
N MET A 199 10.10 5.89 -13.25
CA MET A 199 10.63 7.24 -13.39
C MET A 199 12.14 7.20 -13.64
N PRO A 200 12.69 8.15 -14.42
CA PRO A 200 14.12 8.28 -14.57
C PRO A 200 14.80 8.44 -13.19
N HIS A 201 15.93 7.75 -13.00
CA HIS A 201 16.73 7.83 -11.76
C HIS A 201 17.30 9.23 -11.45
N GLU A 202 17.10 10.18 -12.37
CA GLU A 202 17.49 11.58 -12.20
C GLU A 202 16.56 12.39 -11.29
N VAL A 203 15.42 11.80 -10.86
CA VAL A 203 14.53 12.45 -9.88
C VAL A 203 15.19 12.40 -8.52
N PRO A 204 15.61 13.55 -7.95
CA PRO A 204 16.23 13.58 -6.64
C PRO A 204 15.23 13.08 -5.58
N THR A 205 15.69 12.22 -4.69
CA THR A 205 14.96 11.86 -3.46
C THR A 205 15.34 12.82 -2.33
N LEU A 206 14.37 13.18 -1.51
CA LEU A 206 14.58 14.03 -0.33
C LEU A 206 15.46 13.38 0.74
#